data_10a11ee4be0c56dc9248a20b7e7acd4c
#
_entry.id   10a11ee4be0c56dc9248a20b7e7acd4c
#
_cell.length_a   1.000
_cell.length_b   1.000
_cell.length_c   1.000
_cell.angle_alpha   90.00
_cell.angle_beta   90.00
_cell.angle_gamma   90.00
#
_symmetry.space_group_name_H-M   'P 1'
#
loop_
_entity.id
_entity.type
_entity.pdbx_description
1 polymer ?
#
loop_
_entity_poly.entity_id
_entity_poly.type
_entity_poly.pdbx_seq_one_letter_code
_entity_poly.pdbx_strand_id
1 'polypeptide(L)'
;MRRCFLLINLLVLLCQLPCFAQEAAGNSVVGSEYTFFMQTRGQEITGICMVSQSPEGQTTGTIVNEFGVKAFDFIINKGKVKIINVIKPLDRWYIRKVLKKDFGFTFQHIREGKDISVGKRRITFRENGDIAIDNDRYNIHYVFTPITASNETDQ
;
A
#
# COMPACT_ATOMS: atom_id res chain seq x y z
N MET A 1 -8.75 -49.30 42.88
CA MET A 1 -9.77 -48.58 42.07
C MET A 1 -9.72 -47.06 42.23
N ARG A 2 -9.43 -46.46 43.37
CA ARG A 2 -9.36 -44.97 43.54
C ARG A 2 -8.21 -44.28 42.76
N ARG A 3 -7.10 -44.96 42.50
CA ARG A 3 -5.94 -44.35 41.79
C ARG A 3 -6.13 -44.25 40.27
N CYS A 4 -6.95 -45.11 39.66
CA CYS A 4 -7.27 -45.00 38.24
C CYS A 4 -8.24 -43.86 37.92
N PHE A 5 -9.16 -43.55 38.85
CA PHE A 5 -10.10 -42.42 38.69
C PHE A 5 -9.38 -41.06 38.71
N LEU A 6 -8.34 -40.95 39.54
CA LEU A 6 -7.57 -39.68 39.61
C LEU A 6 -6.73 -39.45 38.33
N LEU A 7 -6.19 -40.51 37.72
CA LEU A 7 -5.43 -40.37 36.46
C LEU A 7 -6.34 -40.02 35.27
N ILE A 8 -7.57 -40.58 35.24
CA ILE A 8 -8.55 -40.28 34.18
C ILE A 8 -9.03 -38.83 34.30
N ASN A 9 -9.28 -38.33 35.52
CA ASN A 9 -9.65 -36.92 35.71
C ASN A 9 -8.51 -35.94 35.37
N LEU A 10 -7.26 -36.33 35.64
CA LEU A 10 -6.11 -35.49 35.26
C LEU A 10 -5.94 -35.44 33.75
N LEU A 11 -6.18 -36.55 33.04
CA LEU A 11 -6.10 -36.61 31.58
C LEU A 11 -7.20 -35.79 30.91
N VAL A 12 -8.42 -35.79 31.45
CA VAL A 12 -9.53 -34.99 30.95
C VAL A 12 -9.31 -33.50 31.21
N LEU A 13 -8.67 -33.13 32.32
CA LEU A 13 -8.32 -31.74 32.61
C LEU A 13 -7.24 -31.17 31.68
N LEU A 14 -6.33 -32.02 31.19
CA LEU A 14 -5.32 -31.63 30.21
C LEU A 14 -5.89 -31.42 28.78
N CYS A 15 -7.05 -32.04 28.48
CA CYS A 15 -7.74 -31.82 27.20
C CYS A 15 -8.57 -30.53 27.15
N GLN A 16 -8.71 -29.82 28.27
CA GLN A 16 -9.43 -28.54 28.35
C GLN A 16 -8.51 -27.32 28.27
N LEU A 17 -7.24 -27.51 27.86
CA LEU A 17 -6.47 -26.36 27.40
C LEU A 17 -7.21 -25.83 26.18
N PRO A 18 -7.79 -24.62 26.25
CA PRO A 18 -8.27 -24.00 25.04
C PRO A 18 -7.04 -23.98 24.13
N CYS A 19 -7.18 -24.64 23.01
CA CYS A 19 -6.33 -24.37 21.86
C CYS A 19 -6.59 -22.89 21.59
N PHE A 20 -5.83 -22.01 22.25
CA PHE A 20 -5.58 -20.70 21.69
C PHE A 20 -4.91 -21.05 20.37
N ALA A 21 -5.73 -21.26 19.34
CA ALA A 21 -5.32 -20.92 18.01
C ALA A 21 -4.89 -19.48 18.18
N GLN A 22 -3.63 -19.30 18.47
CA GLN A 22 -2.92 -18.09 18.19
C GLN A 22 -3.17 -17.95 16.69
N GLU A 23 -4.26 -17.25 16.34
CA GLU A 23 -4.22 -16.47 15.13
C GLU A 23 -2.93 -15.72 15.29
N ALA A 24 -1.88 -16.32 14.76
CA ALA A 24 -0.82 -15.53 14.21
C ALA A 24 -1.59 -14.58 13.30
N ALA A 25 -1.92 -13.41 13.85
CA ALA A 25 -2.07 -12.21 13.08
C ALA A 25 -0.74 -12.16 12.33
N GLY A 26 -0.66 -12.98 11.29
CA GLY A 26 0.35 -12.88 10.30
C GLY A 26 0.22 -11.43 9.92
N ASN A 27 1.21 -10.64 10.29
CA ASN A 27 1.40 -9.32 9.78
C ASN A 27 1.48 -9.49 8.28
N SER A 28 0.32 -9.71 7.67
CA SER A 28 0.18 -9.73 6.24
C SER A 28 0.68 -8.38 5.83
N VAL A 29 1.82 -8.37 5.20
CA VAL A 29 2.26 -7.25 4.38
C VAL A 29 1.07 -7.01 3.49
N VAL A 30 0.23 -6.05 3.83
CA VAL A 30 -0.94 -5.74 3.04
C VAL A 30 -0.39 -5.16 1.75
N GLY A 31 -0.21 -6.03 0.77
CA GLY A 31 0.09 -5.65 -0.58
C GLY A 31 -1.18 -5.01 -1.15
N SER A 32 -1.08 -3.79 -1.61
CA SER A 32 -2.14 -3.13 -2.37
C SER A 32 -1.61 -2.87 -3.76
N GLU A 33 -2.43 -3.20 -4.75
CA GLU A 33 -2.12 -2.92 -6.15
C GLU A 33 -3.10 -1.90 -6.69
N TYR A 34 -2.58 -0.99 -7.49
CA TYR A 34 -3.37 0.07 -8.12
C TYR A 34 -3.00 0.18 -9.59
N THR A 35 -3.97 0.34 -10.46
CA THR A 35 -3.70 0.96 -11.75
C THR A 35 -3.23 2.39 -11.49
N PHE A 36 -2.15 2.78 -12.10
CA PHE A 36 -1.51 4.07 -11.91
C PHE A 36 -1.57 4.90 -13.18
N PHE A 37 -2.03 6.12 -13.04
CA PHE A 37 -2.00 7.13 -14.07
C PHE A 37 -1.35 8.41 -13.53
N MET A 38 -0.47 9.00 -14.30
CA MET A 38 0.11 10.30 -14.01
C MET A 38 0.14 11.15 -15.26
N GLN A 39 -0.40 12.36 -15.17
CA GLN A 39 -0.38 13.34 -16.24
C GLN A 39 0.36 14.60 -15.79
N THR A 40 1.24 15.10 -16.64
CA THR A 40 1.95 16.37 -16.45
C THR A 40 2.35 17.00 -17.77
N ARG A 41 2.00 18.27 -17.98
CA ARG A 41 2.42 19.07 -19.17
C ARG A 41 2.30 18.33 -20.50
N GLY A 42 1.19 17.59 -20.71
CA GLY A 42 0.93 16.84 -21.93
C GLY A 42 1.69 15.52 -22.07
N GLN A 43 2.35 15.07 -21.00
CA GLN A 43 2.91 13.72 -20.91
C GLN A 43 2.07 12.88 -19.95
N GLU A 44 1.85 11.63 -20.34
CA GLU A 44 1.11 10.65 -19.57
C GLU A 44 1.99 9.43 -19.28
N ILE A 45 1.87 8.92 -18.09
CA ILE A 45 2.49 7.68 -17.66
C ILE A 45 1.40 6.81 -17.07
N THR A 46 1.24 5.63 -17.65
CA THR A 46 0.30 4.59 -17.18
C THR A 46 1.07 3.39 -16.69
N GLY A 47 0.45 2.61 -15.82
CA GLY A 47 1.05 1.39 -15.32
C GLY A 47 0.39 0.85 -14.07
N ILE A 48 1.14 0.11 -13.29
CA ILE A 48 0.72 -0.49 -12.03
C ILE A 48 1.60 0.04 -10.91
N CYS A 49 0.97 0.44 -9.82
CA CYS A 49 1.62 0.77 -8.56
C CYS A 49 1.42 -0.40 -7.59
N MET A 50 2.47 -1.12 -7.30
CA MET A 50 2.48 -2.15 -6.25
C MET A 50 3.00 -1.55 -4.96
N VAL A 51 2.25 -1.69 -3.88
CA VAL A 51 2.58 -1.13 -2.56
C VAL A 51 2.58 -2.24 -1.53
N SER A 52 3.57 -2.26 -0.69
CA SER A 52 3.68 -3.18 0.43
C SER A 52 3.99 -2.42 1.71
N GLN A 53 3.44 -2.86 2.83
CA GLN A 53 3.74 -2.29 4.13
C GLN A 53 4.32 -3.33 5.05
N SER A 54 5.47 -3.01 5.66
CA SER A 54 6.06 -3.85 6.69
C SER A 54 5.33 -3.70 8.03
N PRO A 55 5.45 -4.69 8.94
CA PRO A 55 4.92 -4.61 10.29
C PRO A 55 5.41 -3.38 11.08
N GLU A 56 6.60 -2.91 10.77
CA GLU A 56 7.23 -1.74 11.40
C GLU A 56 6.70 -0.40 10.84
N GLY A 57 5.72 -0.45 9.93
CA GLY A 57 5.07 0.73 9.36
C GLY A 57 5.85 1.37 8.20
N GLN A 58 6.91 0.72 7.69
CA GLN A 58 7.55 1.16 6.46
C GLN A 58 6.69 0.81 5.26
N THR A 59 6.42 1.77 4.39
CA THR A 59 5.74 1.55 3.11
C THR A 59 6.79 1.52 2.00
N THR A 60 6.75 0.48 1.19
CA THR A 60 7.57 0.35 -0.03
C THR A 60 6.65 0.19 -1.23
N GLY A 61 7.08 0.67 -2.37
CA GLY A 61 6.31 0.45 -3.59
C GLY A 61 7.14 0.62 -4.84
N THR A 62 6.56 0.13 -5.92
CA THR A 62 7.15 0.14 -7.26
C THR A 62 6.12 0.61 -8.27
N ILE A 63 6.52 1.50 -9.16
CA ILE A 63 5.74 1.86 -10.35
C ILE A 63 6.34 1.12 -11.55
N VAL A 64 5.50 0.34 -12.21
CA VAL A 64 5.84 -0.41 -13.43
C VAL A 64 4.91 0.07 -14.54
N ASN A 65 5.44 0.41 -15.70
CA ASN A 65 4.61 0.81 -16.84
C ASN A 65 3.92 -0.41 -17.49
N GLU A 66 3.04 -0.15 -18.45
CA GLU A 66 2.30 -1.18 -19.20
C GLU A 66 3.19 -2.19 -19.95
N PHE A 67 4.45 -1.86 -20.20
CA PHE A 67 5.44 -2.76 -20.84
C PHE A 67 6.26 -3.56 -19.82
N GLY A 68 5.92 -3.50 -18.54
CA GLY A 68 6.66 -4.17 -17.47
C GLY A 68 7.98 -3.48 -17.09
N VAL A 69 8.23 -2.28 -17.61
CA VAL A 69 9.45 -1.53 -17.28
C VAL A 69 9.23 -0.74 -16.00
N LYS A 70 10.10 -0.97 -15.03
CA LYS A 70 10.10 -0.23 -13.78
C LYS A 70 10.42 1.25 -14.01
N ALA A 71 9.51 2.14 -13.61
CA ALA A 71 9.72 3.58 -13.67
C ALA A 71 10.55 4.07 -12.48
N PHE A 72 10.18 3.67 -11.27
CA PHE A 72 10.94 3.93 -10.04
C PHE A 72 10.38 3.10 -8.87
N ASP A 73 11.19 3.01 -7.81
CA ASP A 73 10.76 2.51 -6.52
C ASP A 73 10.67 3.65 -5.51
N PHE A 74 9.81 3.50 -4.50
CA PHE A 74 9.73 4.43 -3.40
C PHE A 74 9.72 3.71 -2.04
N ILE A 75 10.28 4.37 -1.06
CA ILE A 75 10.33 3.90 0.34
C ILE A 75 9.88 5.06 1.22
N ILE A 76 8.90 4.82 2.08
CA ILE A 76 8.39 5.77 3.04
C ILE A 76 8.56 5.20 4.44
N ASN A 77 9.34 5.86 5.26
CA ASN A 77 9.58 5.44 6.63
C ASN A 77 9.56 6.67 7.55
N LYS A 78 8.66 6.68 8.53
CA LYS A 78 8.50 7.77 9.50
C LYS A 78 8.42 9.16 8.83
N GLY A 79 7.63 9.27 7.76
CA GLY A 79 7.45 10.49 6.99
C GLY A 79 8.60 10.87 6.06
N LYS A 80 9.70 10.12 6.05
CA LYS A 80 10.81 10.31 5.12
C LYS A 80 10.60 9.48 3.87
N VAL A 81 10.65 10.12 2.70
CA VAL A 81 10.46 9.48 1.39
C VAL A 81 11.77 9.41 0.64
N LYS A 82 12.08 8.23 0.13
CA LYS A 82 13.17 7.99 -0.81
C LYS A 82 12.59 7.51 -2.13
N ILE A 83 13.05 8.06 -3.24
CA ILE A 83 12.76 7.59 -4.60
C ILE A 83 14.07 7.03 -5.15
N ILE A 84 14.06 5.78 -5.54
CA ILE A 84 15.24 5.03 -5.99
C ILE A 84 14.93 4.29 -7.30
N ASN A 85 15.95 3.77 -7.95
CA ASN A 85 15.83 2.98 -9.18
C ASN A 85 15.04 3.70 -10.29
N VAL A 86 15.30 5.01 -10.44
CA VAL A 86 14.54 5.87 -11.35
C VAL A 86 15.05 5.72 -12.77
N ILE A 87 14.17 5.52 -13.75
CA ILE A 87 14.54 5.51 -15.17
C ILE A 87 15.08 6.88 -15.61
N LYS A 88 15.98 6.86 -16.58
CA LYS A 88 16.69 8.07 -17.07
C LYS A 88 15.79 9.29 -17.34
N PRO A 89 14.63 9.18 -18.02
CA PRO A 89 13.76 10.34 -18.26
C PRO A 89 13.25 11.02 -16.99
N LEU A 90 12.99 10.26 -15.92
CA LEU A 90 12.53 10.76 -14.64
C LEU A 90 13.66 11.08 -13.66
N ASP A 91 14.91 10.68 -13.98
CA ASP A 91 16.07 10.84 -13.09
C ASP A 91 16.66 12.25 -13.15
N ARG A 92 15.82 13.23 -12.81
CA ARG A 92 16.22 14.62 -12.65
C ARG A 92 15.99 15.03 -11.19
N TRP A 93 16.92 15.78 -10.62
CA TRP A 93 16.83 16.17 -9.20
C TRP A 93 15.52 16.85 -8.83
N TYR A 94 14.97 17.71 -9.72
CA TYR A 94 13.71 18.42 -9.49
C TYR A 94 12.50 17.47 -9.60
N ILE A 95 12.51 16.50 -10.52
CA ILE A 95 11.47 15.47 -10.63
C ILE A 95 11.46 14.62 -9.37
N ARG A 96 12.60 14.10 -8.95
CA ARG A 96 12.73 13.33 -7.70
C ARG A 96 12.23 14.12 -6.48
N LYS A 97 12.51 15.43 -6.43
CA LYS A 97 12.04 16.31 -5.35
C LYS A 97 10.52 16.44 -5.33
N VAL A 98 9.89 16.54 -6.50
CA VAL A 98 8.42 16.59 -6.63
C VAL A 98 7.81 15.25 -6.25
N LEU A 99 8.27 14.15 -6.85
CA LEU A 99 7.80 12.80 -6.54
C LEU A 99 7.89 12.47 -5.05
N LYS A 100 9.02 12.80 -4.39
CA LYS A 100 9.14 12.60 -2.94
C LYS A 100 8.04 13.29 -2.15
N LYS A 101 7.71 14.53 -2.50
CA LYS A 101 6.70 15.31 -1.79
C LYS A 101 5.29 14.82 -2.10
N ASP A 102 5.02 14.45 -3.36
CA ASP A 102 3.70 14.01 -3.78
C ASP A 102 3.39 12.61 -3.24
N PHE A 103 4.34 11.67 -3.34
CA PHE A 103 4.18 10.34 -2.76
C PHE A 103 4.12 10.36 -1.23
N GLY A 104 4.92 11.23 -0.60
CA GLY A 104 4.81 11.45 0.84
C GLY A 104 3.44 11.93 1.27
N PHE A 105 2.88 12.91 0.58
CA PHE A 105 1.54 13.41 0.81
C PHE A 105 0.48 12.33 0.56
N THR A 106 0.55 11.64 -0.59
CA THR A 106 -0.39 10.59 -0.96
C THR A 106 -0.45 9.50 0.09
N PHE A 107 0.68 8.86 0.41
CA PHE A 107 0.70 7.71 1.31
C PHE A 107 0.58 8.07 2.80
N GLN A 108 0.71 9.34 3.16
CA GLN A 108 0.32 9.82 4.48
C GLN A 108 -1.20 9.88 4.63
N HIS A 109 -1.93 10.28 3.58
CA HIS A 109 -3.36 10.59 3.65
C HIS A 109 -4.27 9.54 2.99
N ILE A 110 -3.73 8.66 2.15
CA ILE A 110 -4.52 7.65 1.44
C ILE A 110 -5.33 6.75 2.40
N ARG A 111 -4.82 6.53 3.61
CA ARG A 111 -5.49 5.71 4.62
C ARG A 111 -6.62 6.43 5.35
N GLU A 112 -6.67 7.73 5.26
CA GLU A 112 -7.69 8.51 5.94
C GLU A 112 -9.05 8.37 5.24
N GLY A 113 -9.06 7.96 3.96
CA GLY A 113 -10.27 7.70 3.18
C GLY A 113 -11.17 8.91 2.99
N LYS A 114 -10.61 10.11 3.10
CA LYS A 114 -11.35 11.39 2.99
C LYS A 114 -10.56 12.39 2.18
N ASP A 115 -11.28 13.32 1.59
CA ASP A 115 -10.71 14.43 0.84
C ASP A 115 -9.89 15.35 1.74
N ILE A 116 -8.67 15.62 1.32
CA ILE A 116 -7.73 16.47 2.06
C ILE A 116 -7.06 17.44 1.09
N SER A 117 -6.90 18.68 1.51
CA SER A 117 -6.13 19.69 0.80
C SER A 117 -5.09 20.31 1.72
N VAL A 118 -3.82 20.28 1.30
CA VAL A 118 -2.70 20.91 2.02
C VAL A 118 -1.86 21.72 1.04
N GLY A 119 -1.94 23.04 1.17
CA GLY A 119 -1.25 23.96 0.29
C GLY A 119 -1.74 23.85 -1.16
N LYS A 120 -0.89 23.36 -2.05
CA LYS A 120 -1.20 23.16 -3.47
C LYS A 120 -1.38 21.69 -3.85
N ARG A 121 -1.61 20.83 -2.85
CA ARG A 121 -1.89 19.42 -3.03
C ARG A 121 -3.26 19.09 -2.51
N ARG A 122 -3.95 18.22 -3.24
CA ARG A 122 -5.27 17.71 -2.89
C ARG A 122 -5.31 16.21 -3.17
N ILE A 123 -5.93 15.47 -2.26
CA ILE A 123 -6.34 14.09 -2.47
C ILE A 123 -7.86 14.05 -2.45
N THR A 124 -8.45 13.36 -3.39
CA THR A 124 -9.90 13.20 -3.55
C THR A 124 -10.23 11.73 -3.77
N PHE A 125 -11.17 11.23 -2.98
CA PHE A 125 -11.69 9.87 -3.11
C PHE A 125 -12.97 9.92 -3.92
N ARG A 126 -12.99 9.25 -5.08
CA ARG A 126 -14.13 9.24 -5.99
C ARG A 126 -15.07 8.07 -5.66
N GLU A 127 -16.34 8.21 -6.02
CA GLU A 127 -17.36 7.17 -5.80
C GLU A 127 -17.05 5.84 -6.49
N ASN A 128 -16.34 5.87 -7.60
CA ASN A 128 -15.88 4.68 -8.31
C ASN A 128 -14.67 3.97 -7.68
N GLY A 129 -14.20 4.46 -6.53
CA GLY A 129 -13.04 3.93 -5.82
C GLY A 129 -11.70 4.53 -6.24
N ASP A 130 -11.65 5.36 -7.26
CA ASP A 130 -10.42 6.05 -7.67
C ASP A 130 -9.95 7.04 -6.61
N ILE A 131 -8.65 7.14 -6.48
CA ILE A 131 -7.99 8.10 -5.60
C ILE A 131 -7.21 9.06 -6.49
N ALA A 132 -7.72 10.28 -6.60
CA ALA A 132 -7.11 11.34 -7.40
C ALA A 132 -6.23 12.24 -6.53
N ILE A 133 -5.04 12.56 -7.01
CA ILE A 133 -4.12 13.48 -6.36
C ILE A 133 -3.74 14.58 -7.33
N ASP A 134 -3.98 15.80 -6.94
CA ASP A 134 -3.63 17.00 -7.70
C ASP A 134 -2.46 17.72 -7.05
N ASN A 135 -1.49 18.12 -7.84
CA ASN A 135 -0.44 19.05 -7.47
C ASN A 135 -0.52 20.30 -8.35
N ASP A 136 -1.32 21.28 -7.91
CA ASP A 136 -1.59 22.51 -8.67
C ASP A 136 -0.32 23.34 -8.92
N ARG A 137 0.72 23.18 -8.10
CA ARG A 137 1.97 23.93 -8.27
C ARG A 137 2.72 23.57 -9.54
N TYR A 138 2.66 22.28 -9.92
CA TYR A 138 3.40 21.76 -11.06
C TYR A 138 2.50 21.25 -12.18
N ASN A 139 1.17 21.40 -12.01
CA ASN A 139 0.16 20.87 -12.90
C ASN A 139 0.36 19.38 -13.14
N ILE A 140 0.41 18.61 -12.05
CA ILE A 140 0.54 17.17 -12.08
C ILE A 140 -0.73 16.57 -11.49
N HIS A 141 -1.30 15.61 -12.19
CA HIS A 141 -2.46 14.84 -11.79
C HIS A 141 -2.07 13.36 -11.70
N TYR A 142 -2.41 12.73 -10.59
CA TYR A 142 -2.26 11.29 -10.41
C TYR A 142 -3.61 10.65 -10.16
N VAL A 143 -3.80 9.43 -10.64
CA VAL A 143 -4.95 8.58 -10.29
C VAL A 143 -4.44 7.21 -9.90
N PHE A 144 -4.89 6.73 -8.75
CA PHE A 144 -4.69 5.38 -8.27
C PHE A 144 -6.05 4.69 -8.22
N THR A 145 -6.27 3.70 -9.08
CA THR A 145 -7.47 2.88 -9.07
C THR A 145 -7.14 1.54 -8.42
N PRO A 146 -7.74 1.19 -7.28
CA PRO A 146 -7.48 -0.09 -6.61
C PRO A 146 -7.77 -1.27 -7.53
N ILE A 147 -6.82 -2.19 -7.63
CA ILE A 147 -7.03 -3.47 -8.31
C ILE A 147 -7.58 -4.43 -7.25
N THR A 148 -8.90 -4.63 -7.27
CA THR A 148 -9.53 -5.65 -6.45
C THR A 148 -9.24 -7.01 -7.09
N ALA A 149 -8.57 -7.91 -6.39
CA ALA A 149 -8.53 -9.30 -6.81
C ALA A 149 -9.98 -9.78 -6.85
N SER A 150 -10.55 -9.93 -8.04
CA SER A 150 -11.80 -10.64 -8.20
C SER A 150 -11.55 -12.05 -7.68
N ASN A 151 -12.17 -12.41 -6.57
CA ASN A 151 -12.28 -13.81 -6.17
C ASN A 151 -13.09 -14.48 -7.27
N GLU A 152 -12.42 -15.01 -8.27
CA GLU A 152 -12.98 -16.05 -9.11
C GLU A 152 -13.17 -17.28 -8.22
N THR A 153 -14.29 -17.29 -7.52
CA THR A 153 -14.89 -18.50 -6.97
C THR A 153 -16.14 -18.72 -7.79
N ASP A 154 -15.94 -19.15 -9.03
CA ASP A 154 -16.95 -19.85 -9.81
C ASP A 154 -16.30 -21.14 -10.31
N GLN A 155 -16.54 -22.22 -9.60
CA GLN A 155 -17.06 -23.53 -10.04
C GLN A 155 -16.81 -24.61 -9.00
#